data_8d267ae354f01a1cc1ad5e7869b0fadb
#
_entry.id   8d267ae354f01a1cc1ad5e7869b0fadb
#
_cell.length_a   1.000
_cell.length_b   1.000
_cell.length_c   1.000
_cell.angle_alpha   90.00
_cell.angle_beta   90.00
_cell.angle_gamma   90.00
#
_symmetry.space_group_name_H-M   'P 1'
#
loop_
_entity.id
_entity.type
_entity.pdbx_description
1 polymer ?
#
loop_
_entity_poly.entity_id
_entity_poly.type
_entity_poly.pdbx_seq_one_letter_code
_entity_poly.pdbx_strand_id
1 'polypeptide(L)'
;MATGQQTVLQFVPSPTSLTSRVHPLVIFNICDSYVRRPDQAVRIIGTLLGSVLPDGTVDVRNSYAVPHNESSDQVALDIDYHQNMLSSYQKVNPKEVVVGWFSTGGVTAGSALIHDFYSQEVSNPIHLTVDTEFRTGSASIKAFISFSLSLGEQQLAAQFQEIPLDLSLVEVEKIGFDVLKPTNVDKLPSDIEGMETSMKRLLALIEDVYKYVDDVVEGRIAPDNSIGRFL
;
A
#
# COMPACT_ATOMS: atom_id res chain seq x y z
N MET A 1 13.68 -2.21 49.67
CA MET A 1 12.45 -2.60 48.93
C MET A 1 12.42 -1.80 47.67
N ALA A 2 12.81 -2.39 46.56
CA ALA A 2 12.82 -1.73 45.27
C ALA A 2 11.48 -2.02 44.60
N THR A 3 10.66 -0.98 44.46
CA THR A 3 9.42 -1.02 43.69
C THR A 3 9.77 -1.14 42.21
N GLY A 4 9.58 -2.35 41.64
CA GLY A 4 9.72 -2.57 40.23
C GLY A 4 8.63 -1.76 39.49
N GLN A 5 9.03 -0.74 38.76
CA GLN A 5 8.19 -0.10 37.76
C GLN A 5 7.94 -1.14 36.65
N GLN A 6 6.73 -1.66 36.60
CA GLN A 6 6.24 -2.37 35.44
C GLN A 6 6.13 -1.36 34.29
N THR A 7 7.03 -1.49 33.32
CA THR A 7 6.94 -0.73 32.07
C THR A 7 5.76 -1.31 31.26
N VAL A 8 4.60 -0.69 31.38
CA VAL A 8 3.44 -1.01 30.55
C VAL A 8 3.68 -0.38 29.17
N LEU A 9 3.79 -1.19 28.14
CA LEU A 9 3.76 -0.72 26.77
C LEU A 9 2.36 -0.14 26.50
N GLN A 10 2.23 1.18 26.57
CA GLN A 10 1.02 1.85 26.13
C GLN A 10 1.07 2.00 24.61
N PHE A 11 0.29 1.20 23.92
CA PHE A 11 -0.01 1.43 22.52
C PHE A 11 -1.03 2.58 22.46
N VAL A 12 -0.57 3.78 22.16
CA VAL A 12 -1.43 4.92 21.90
C VAL A 12 -1.72 4.92 20.39
N PRO A 13 -2.91 4.50 19.93
CA PRO A 13 -3.29 4.69 18.54
C PRO A 13 -3.33 6.20 18.31
N SER A 14 -2.56 6.67 17.33
CA SER A 14 -2.62 8.07 16.92
C SER A 14 -4.04 8.39 16.45
N PRO A 15 -4.71 9.45 16.95
CA PRO A 15 -6.11 9.72 16.66
C PRO A 15 -6.38 10.25 15.24
N THR A 16 -5.37 10.38 14.41
CA THR A 16 -5.53 10.75 13.00
C THR A 16 -5.70 9.49 12.18
N SER A 17 -6.92 9.24 11.73
CA SER A 17 -7.19 8.26 10.68
C SER A 17 -6.53 8.76 9.39
N LEU A 18 -5.24 8.45 9.22
CA LEU A 18 -4.55 8.67 7.96
C LEU A 18 -5.25 7.82 6.91
N THR A 19 -5.79 8.47 5.89
CA THR A 19 -6.40 7.83 4.73
C THR A 19 -5.51 8.10 3.53
N SER A 20 -5.35 7.14 2.65
CA SER A 20 -4.67 7.35 1.38
C SER A 20 -5.67 7.42 0.25
N ARG A 21 -5.51 8.41 -0.62
CA ARG A 21 -6.25 8.54 -1.87
C ARG A 21 -5.26 8.34 -3.01
N VAL A 22 -5.54 7.39 -3.89
CA VAL A 22 -4.65 7.04 -4.98
C VAL A 22 -5.36 7.26 -6.31
N HIS A 23 -4.72 7.96 -7.23
CA HIS A 23 -5.23 8.17 -8.57
C HIS A 23 -4.89 6.96 -9.46
N PRO A 24 -5.77 6.57 -10.37
CA PRO A 24 -5.56 5.42 -11.24
C PRO A 24 -4.29 5.51 -12.10
N LEU A 25 -3.89 6.74 -12.48
CA LEU A 25 -2.65 6.97 -13.22
C LEU A 25 -1.44 6.38 -12.49
N VAL A 26 -1.42 6.48 -11.15
CA VAL A 26 -0.36 5.90 -10.32
C VAL A 26 -0.27 4.39 -10.50
N ILE A 27 -1.42 3.72 -10.48
CA ILE A 27 -1.51 2.26 -10.65
C ILE A 27 -1.06 1.86 -12.05
N PHE A 28 -1.48 2.59 -13.10
CA PHE A 28 -1.05 2.33 -14.46
C PHE A 28 0.45 2.49 -14.63
N ASN A 29 1.04 3.54 -14.07
CA ASN A 29 2.49 3.75 -14.12
C ASN A 29 3.25 2.60 -13.43
N ILE A 30 2.75 2.12 -12.31
CA ILE A 30 3.32 0.99 -11.57
C ILE A 30 3.23 -0.29 -12.43
N CYS A 31 2.06 -0.58 -13.00
CA CYS A 31 1.86 -1.75 -13.84
C CYS A 31 2.70 -1.69 -15.12
N ASP A 32 2.77 -0.54 -15.81
CA ASP A 32 3.60 -0.37 -17.01
C ASP A 32 5.09 -0.58 -16.68
N SER A 33 5.55 0.02 -15.60
CA SER A 33 6.92 -0.15 -15.12
C SER A 33 7.22 -1.62 -14.79
N TYR A 34 6.26 -2.34 -14.18
CA TYR A 34 6.42 -3.76 -13.87
C TYR A 34 6.54 -4.62 -15.12
N VAL A 35 5.73 -4.36 -16.13
CA VAL A 35 5.79 -5.10 -17.41
C VAL A 35 7.12 -4.87 -18.14
N ARG A 36 7.68 -3.67 -18.04
CA ARG A 36 8.94 -3.28 -18.70
C ARG A 36 10.20 -3.55 -17.85
N ARG A 37 10.07 -4.14 -16.66
CA ARG A 37 11.22 -4.41 -15.80
C ARG A 37 12.21 -5.36 -16.46
N PRO A 38 13.50 -5.28 -16.13
CA PRO A 38 14.48 -6.28 -16.53
C PRO A 38 14.10 -7.68 -16.01
N ASP A 39 14.35 -8.72 -16.78
CA ASP A 39 14.00 -10.12 -16.43
C ASP A 39 14.58 -10.57 -15.08
N GLN A 40 15.68 -9.95 -14.65
CA GLN A 40 16.34 -10.24 -13.38
C GLN A 40 15.66 -9.58 -12.17
N ALA A 41 14.83 -8.57 -12.39
CA ALA A 41 14.14 -7.86 -11.32
C ALA A 41 12.89 -8.61 -10.90
N VAL A 42 12.87 -9.09 -9.66
CA VAL A 42 11.72 -9.81 -9.09
C VAL A 42 10.55 -8.85 -8.83
N ARG A 43 10.84 -7.65 -8.34
CA ARG A 43 9.86 -6.61 -8.06
C ARG A 43 10.36 -5.24 -8.50
N ILE A 44 9.45 -4.29 -8.54
CA ILE A 44 9.75 -2.88 -8.77
C ILE A 44 9.45 -2.11 -7.50
N ILE A 45 10.27 -1.12 -7.23
CA ILE A 45 10.05 -0.09 -6.23
C ILE A 45 10.14 1.29 -6.88
N GLY A 46 9.57 2.28 -6.24
CA GLY A 46 9.64 3.65 -6.73
C GLY A 46 8.98 4.66 -5.81
N THR A 47 9.03 5.90 -6.22
CA THR A 47 8.58 7.07 -5.46
C THR A 47 7.12 7.39 -5.78
N LEU A 48 6.38 7.79 -4.76
CA LEU A 48 5.03 8.33 -4.85
C LEU A 48 5.08 9.85 -4.69
N LEU A 49 4.43 10.55 -5.60
CA LEU A 49 4.29 12.01 -5.59
C LEU A 49 2.84 12.41 -5.36
N GLY A 50 2.65 13.49 -4.64
CA GLY A 50 1.32 14.00 -4.35
C GLY A 50 1.31 15.14 -3.35
N SER A 51 0.27 15.23 -2.54
CA SER A 51 0.12 16.24 -1.51
C SER A 51 -0.58 15.68 -0.27
N VAL A 52 -0.31 16.27 0.87
CA VAL A 52 -1.06 15.98 2.10
C VAL A 52 -2.15 17.04 2.26
N LEU A 53 -3.40 16.59 2.32
CA LEU A 53 -4.55 17.46 2.47
C LEU A 53 -4.70 17.92 3.94
N PRO A 54 -5.43 19.02 4.20
CA PRO A 54 -5.62 19.55 5.56
C PRO A 54 -6.32 18.58 6.52
N ASP A 55 -7.09 17.62 6.01
CA ASP A 55 -7.76 16.58 6.76
C ASP A 55 -6.87 15.39 7.13
N GLY A 56 -5.59 15.44 6.73
CA GLY A 56 -4.62 14.36 6.91
C GLY A 56 -4.64 13.29 5.82
N THR A 57 -5.51 13.41 4.81
CA THR A 57 -5.53 12.49 3.66
C THR A 57 -4.28 12.69 2.80
N VAL A 58 -3.59 11.60 2.49
CA VAL A 58 -2.47 11.61 1.54
C VAL A 58 -2.99 11.37 0.13
N ASP A 59 -2.94 12.40 -0.71
CA ASP A 59 -3.45 12.38 -2.08
C ASP A 59 -2.29 12.07 -3.06
N VAL A 60 -2.22 10.82 -3.52
CA VAL A 60 -1.17 10.30 -4.39
C VAL A 60 -1.59 10.47 -5.85
N ARG A 61 -0.89 11.32 -6.58
CA ARG A 61 -1.24 11.71 -7.95
C ARG A 61 -0.30 11.17 -9.00
N ASN A 62 0.95 10.92 -8.64
CA ASN A 62 1.97 10.51 -9.58
C ASN A 62 2.92 9.49 -8.97
N SER A 63 3.67 8.78 -9.83
CA SER A 63 4.68 7.82 -9.39
C SER A 63 5.75 7.65 -10.46
N TYR A 64 6.94 7.24 -10.06
CA TYR A 64 7.99 6.79 -10.96
C TYR A 64 8.80 5.67 -10.32
N ALA A 65 9.22 4.71 -11.13
CA ALA A 65 10.07 3.62 -10.68
C ALA A 65 11.50 4.13 -10.42
N VAL A 66 12.16 3.56 -9.41
CA VAL A 66 13.56 3.84 -9.06
C VAL A 66 14.38 2.57 -9.24
N PRO A 67 15.48 2.61 -10.03
CA PRO A 67 16.37 1.47 -10.14
C PRO A 67 16.95 1.09 -8.77
N HIS A 68 17.01 -0.19 -8.50
CA HIS A 68 17.52 -0.70 -7.24
C HIS A 68 18.16 -2.06 -7.42
N ASN A 69 19.05 -2.39 -6.50
CA ASN A 69 19.59 -3.74 -6.33
C ASN A 69 19.20 -4.23 -4.94
N GLU A 70 18.58 -5.38 -4.88
CA GLU A 70 18.12 -5.99 -3.63
C GLU A 70 18.83 -7.33 -3.41
N SER A 71 19.39 -7.49 -2.21
CA SER A 71 19.92 -8.75 -1.70
C SER A 71 19.23 -9.11 -0.39
N SER A 72 19.52 -10.27 0.19
CA SER A 72 18.90 -10.70 1.46
C SER A 72 19.02 -9.67 2.60
N ASP A 73 20.10 -8.91 2.63
CA ASP A 73 20.45 -8.05 3.77
C ASP A 73 20.65 -6.58 3.40
N GLN A 74 20.58 -6.24 2.12
CA GLN A 74 20.86 -4.88 1.65
C GLN A 74 19.95 -4.51 0.48
N VAL A 75 19.50 -3.26 0.49
CA VAL A 75 18.82 -2.63 -0.64
C VAL A 75 19.60 -1.39 -1.02
N ALA A 76 20.05 -1.31 -2.27
CA ALA A 76 20.73 -0.15 -2.81
C ALA A 76 19.83 0.52 -3.85
N LEU A 77 19.39 1.73 -3.55
CA LEU A 77 18.61 2.59 -4.44
C LEU A 77 19.55 3.46 -5.29
N ASP A 78 19.20 3.70 -6.54
CA ASP A 78 19.88 4.69 -7.36
C ASP A 78 19.42 6.10 -6.97
N ILE A 79 20.15 6.71 -6.04
CA ILE A 79 19.82 8.02 -5.45
C ILE A 79 19.95 9.12 -6.50
N ASP A 80 20.95 9.05 -7.37
CA ASP A 80 21.15 10.07 -8.42
C ASP A 80 20.01 10.06 -9.42
N TYR A 81 19.55 8.88 -9.82
CA TYR A 81 18.37 8.73 -10.65
C TYR A 81 17.13 9.29 -9.96
N HIS A 82 16.92 8.93 -8.69
CA HIS A 82 15.79 9.42 -7.90
C HIS A 82 15.74 10.95 -7.84
N GLN A 83 16.86 11.61 -7.53
CA GLN A 83 16.94 13.06 -7.43
C GLN A 83 16.70 13.75 -8.79
N ASN A 84 17.25 13.21 -9.88
CA ASN A 84 17.05 13.72 -11.22
C ASN A 84 15.57 13.62 -11.65
N MET A 85 14.93 12.49 -11.37
CA MET A 85 13.51 12.30 -11.67
C MET A 85 12.65 13.25 -10.84
N LEU A 86 12.88 13.35 -9.53
CA LEU A 86 12.16 14.25 -8.64
C LEU A 86 12.26 15.70 -9.14
N SER A 87 13.47 16.16 -9.45
CA SER A 87 13.70 17.51 -10.01
C SER A 87 12.94 17.72 -11.31
N SER A 88 12.85 16.71 -12.17
CA SER A 88 12.13 16.79 -13.45
C SER A 88 10.63 16.89 -13.24
N TYR A 89 10.05 16.08 -12.33
CA TYR A 89 8.64 16.16 -11.99
C TYR A 89 8.27 17.48 -11.32
N GLN A 90 9.08 18.00 -10.41
CA GLN A 90 8.84 19.26 -9.72
C GLN A 90 8.88 20.48 -10.67
N LYS A 91 9.63 20.41 -11.78
CA LYS A 91 9.58 21.45 -12.81
C LYS A 91 8.23 21.55 -13.52
N VAL A 92 7.54 20.41 -13.67
CA VAL A 92 6.23 20.35 -14.30
C VAL A 92 5.12 20.58 -13.28
N ASN A 93 5.22 19.95 -12.11
CA ASN A 93 4.23 19.99 -11.05
C ASN A 93 4.86 20.44 -9.72
N PRO A 94 5.13 21.73 -9.52
CA PRO A 94 5.85 22.21 -8.34
C PRO A 94 5.09 22.06 -7.02
N LYS A 95 3.79 21.71 -7.07
CA LYS A 95 2.96 21.46 -5.90
C LYS A 95 2.99 20.01 -5.42
N GLU A 96 3.51 19.12 -6.24
CA GLU A 96 3.64 17.71 -5.88
C GLU A 96 4.96 17.48 -5.15
N VAL A 97 4.89 16.85 -4.01
CA VAL A 97 6.03 16.49 -3.16
C VAL A 97 6.09 14.97 -3.01
N VAL A 98 7.22 14.46 -2.55
CA VAL A 98 7.32 13.04 -2.17
C VAL A 98 6.37 12.80 -0.99
N VAL A 99 5.47 11.83 -1.12
CA VAL A 99 4.52 11.44 -0.08
C VAL A 99 4.74 10.01 0.40
N GLY A 100 5.62 9.27 -0.26
CA GLY A 100 5.96 7.91 0.10
C GLY A 100 6.57 7.14 -1.06
N TRP A 101 6.42 5.84 -1.02
CA TRP A 101 7.00 4.92 -1.99
C TRP A 101 6.09 3.73 -2.27
N PHE A 102 6.33 3.03 -3.36
CA PHE A 102 5.57 1.85 -3.74
C PHE A 102 6.49 0.64 -3.98
N SER A 103 5.91 -0.54 -3.83
CA SER A 103 6.50 -1.78 -4.31
C SER A 103 5.46 -2.66 -5.01
N THR A 104 5.90 -3.44 -6.00
CA THR A 104 5.08 -4.54 -6.50
C THR A 104 5.31 -5.77 -5.61
N GLY A 105 4.23 -6.51 -5.34
CA GLY A 105 4.23 -7.60 -4.37
C GLY A 105 3.98 -7.15 -2.93
N GLY A 106 4.17 -8.05 -1.98
CA GLY A 106 3.89 -7.80 -0.56
C GLY A 106 5.00 -7.07 0.19
N VAL A 107 4.75 -6.77 1.46
CA VAL A 107 5.75 -6.23 2.38
C VAL A 107 6.80 -7.29 2.69
N THR A 108 8.08 -6.97 2.54
CA THR A 108 9.23 -7.84 2.80
C THR A 108 10.16 -7.24 3.86
N ALA A 109 11.15 -8.00 4.32
CA ALA A 109 12.17 -7.47 5.23
C ALA A 109 12.92 -6.27 4.62
N GLY A 110 13.22 -6.29 3.31
CA GLY A 110 13.81 -5.17 2.58
C GLY A 110 12.93 -3.92 2.57
N SER A 111 11.62 -4.05 2.78
CA SER A 111 10.71 -2.89 2.84
C SER A 111 11.03 -1.96 4.00
N ALA A 112 11.56 -2.47 5.11
CA ALA A 112 11.97 -1.62 6.23
C ALA A 112 13.16 -0.72 5.87
N LEU A 113 14.14 -1.26 5.12
CA LEU A 113 15.31 -0.49 4.68
C LEU A 113 14.94 0.60 3.68
N ILE A 114 14.04 0.27 2.74
CA ILE A 114 13.53 1.25 1.78
C ILE A 114 12.73 2.34 2.49
N HIS A 115 11.90 1.94 3.45
CA HIS A 115 11.09 2.87 4.21
C HIS A 115 11.95 3.85 5.03
N ASP A 116 13.05 3.37 5.58
CA ASP A 116 14.02 4.19 6.34
C ASP A 116 14.63 5.27 5.45
N PHE A 117 14.97 4.94 4.19
CA PHE A 117 15.42 5.91 3.20
C PHE A 117 14.37 7.02 2.98
N TYR A 118 13.12 6.65 2.68
CA TYR A 118 12.06 7.64 2.45
C TYR A 118 11.66 8.41 3.72
N SER A 119 11.87 7.85 4.91
CA SER A 119 11.63 8.55 6.18
C SER A 119 12.60 9.69 6.45
N GLN A 120 13.75 9.71 5.76
CA GLN A 120 14.68 10.83 5.80
C GLN A 120 14.21 12.01 4.93
N GLU A 121 13.42 11.74 3.90
CA GLU A 121 12.89 12.78 2.99
C GLU A 121 11.52 13.30 3.43
N VAL A 122 10.68 12.44 4.00
CA VAL A 122 9.29 12.75 4.34
C VAL A 122 8.93 12.21 5.73
N SER A 123 8.28 13.04 6.52
CA SER A 123 7.70 12.58 7.78
C SER A 123 6.50 11.67 7.51
N ASN A 124 6.55 10.43 7.98
CA ASN A 124 5.51 9.42 7.81
C ASN A 124 5.20 9.07 6.33
N PRO A 125 6.19 8.56 5.57
CA PRO A 125 5.94 8.15 4.19
C PRO A 125 4.94 6.99 4.13
N ILE A 126 4.00 7.04 3.20
CA ILE A 126 3.14 5.89 2.94
C ILE A 126 3.87 4.85 2.10
N HIS A 127 3.58 3.57 2.33
CA HIS A 127 4.02 2.48 1.50
C HIS A 127 2.83 1.88 0.77
N LEU A 128 2.80 1.99 -0.56
CA LEU A 128 1.78 1.40 -1.42
C LEU A 128 2.28 0.08 -1.98
N THR A 129 1.52 -1.00 -1.79
CA THR A 129 1.80 -2.29 -2.41
C THR A 129 0.80 -2.55 -3.51
N VAL A 130 1.28 -3.02 -4.66
CA VAL A 130 0.44 -3.40 -5.80
C VAL A 130 0.74 -4.85 -6.14
N ASP A 131 -0.27 -5.72 -6.00
CA ASP A 131 -0.17 -7.10 -6.45
C ASP A 131 -0.33 -7.16 -7.97
N THR A 132 0.76 -7.51 -8.64
CA THR A 132 0.82 -7.63 -10.10
C THR A 132 0.64 -9.06 -10.60
N GLU A 133 0.53 -10.04 -9.70
CA GLU A 133 0.39 -11.44 -10.08
C GLU A 133 -1.06 -11.85 -10.33
N PHE A 134 -2.03 -11.04 -9.91
CA PHE A 134 -3.47 -11.24 -10.10
C PHE A 134 -3.96 -12.66 -9.73
N ARG A 135 -3.29 -13.34 -8.80
CA ARG A 135 -3.58 -14.73 -8.43
C ARG A 135 -5.01 -14.94 -7.94
N THR A 136 -5.62 -13.91 -7.38
CA THR A 136 -7.00 -13.95 -6.87
C THR A 136 -8.04 -13.43 -7.87
N GLY A 137 -7.63 -13.14 -9.10
CA GLY A 137 -8.53 -12.54 -10.11
C GLY A 137 -8.88 -11.08 -9.88
N SER A 138 -8.36 -10.47 -8.81
CA SER A 138 -8.50 -9.03 -8.54
C SER A 138 -7.15 -8.46 -8.11
N ALA A 139 -6.80 -7.26 -8.60
CA ALA A 139 -5.63 -6.54 -8.13
C ALA A 139 -5.81 -6.20 -6.65
N SER A 140 -4.88 -6.63 -5.82
CA SER A 140 -4.82 -6.21 -4.42
C SER A 140 -3.89 -5.00 -4.32
N ILE A 141 -4.47 -3.85 -3.95
CA ILE A 141 -3.73 -2.62 -3.72
C ILE A 141 -3.93 -2.26 -2.26
N LYS A 142 -2.83 -2.10 -1.52
CA LYS A 142 -2.86 -1.80 -0.10
C LYS A 142 -1.91 -0.67 0.23
N ALA A 143 -2.31 0.18 1.15
CA ALA A 143 -1.48 1.26 1.68
C ALA A 143 -1.12 0.99 3.13
N PHE A 144 0.13 1.28 3.49
CA PHE A 144 0.67 1.07 4.83
C PHE A 144 1.35 2.33 5.32
N ILE A 145 1.32 2.51 6.63
CA ILE A 145 2.19 3.44 7.36
C ILE A 145 3.09 2.64 8.28
N SER A 146 4.26 3.18 8.60
CA SER A 146 5.18 2.54 9.53
C SER A 146 5.12 3.21 10.90
N PHE A 147 5.15 2.39 11.92
CA PHE A 147 5.36 2.80 13.30
C PHE A 147 6.67 2.23 13.81
N SER A 148 7.52 3.10 14.35
CA SER A 148 8.72 2.65 15.05
C SER A 148 8.35 2.12 16.42
N LEU A 149 8.66 0.85 16.66
CA LEU A 149 8.59 0.25 17.99
C LEU A 149 9.93 0.54 18.68
N SER A 150 9.91 1.39 19.67
CA SER A 150 11.08 1.70 20.49
C SER A 150 10.87 1.28 21.94
N LEU A 151 11.90 0.72 22.55
CA LEU A 151 11.97 0.48 23.98
C LEU A 151 13.05 1.39 24.59
N GLY A 152 12.61 2.48 25.20
CA GLY A 152 13.51 3.55 25.63
C GLY A 152 14.12 4.29 24.42
N GLU A 153 15.44 4.39 24.38
CA GLU A 153 16.15 5.04 23.26
C GLU A 153 16.50 4.08 22.10
N GLN A 154 16.22 2.78 22.25
CA GLN A 154 16.52 1.79 21.21
C GLN A 154 15.29 1.53 20.33
N GLN A 155 15.42 1.78 19.03
CA GLN A 155 14.47 1.35 18.02
C GLN A 155 14.62 -0.16 17.82
N LEU A 156 13.55 -0.92 18.14
CA LEU A 156 13.56 -2.39 18.08
C LEU A 156 13.12 -2.92 16.74
N ALA A 157 12.09 -2.30 16.14
CA ALA A 157 11.53 -2.74 14.88
C ALA A 157 10.66 -1.65 14.24
N ALA A 158 10.43 -1.76 12.94
CA ALA A 158 9.38 -1.02 12.23
C ALA A 158 8.18 -1.95 11.99
N GLN A 159 6.99 -1.50 12.38
CA GLN A 159 5.74 -2.19 12.14
C GLN A 159 4.96 -1.48 11.05
N PHE A 160 4.59 -2.19 9.98
CA PHE A 160 3.70 -1.68 8.94
C PHE A 160 2.25 -1.97 9.31
N GLN A 161 1.44 -0.91 9.35
CA GLN A 161 0.01 -1.00 9.59
C GLN A 161 -0.74 -0.58 8.33
N GLU A 162 -1.69 -1.41 7.91
CA GLU A 162 -2.57 -1.11 6.77
C GLU A 162 -3.49 0.07 7.12
N ILE A 163 -3.63 1.00 6.17
CA ILE A 163 -4.52 2.16 6.28
C ILE A 163 -5.58 2.11 5.19
N PRO A 164 -6.75 2.75 5.40
CA PRO A 164 -7.79 2.86 4.38
C PRO A 164 -7.25 3.49 3.10
N LEU A 165 -7.58 2.88 1.96
CA LEU A 165 -7.21 3.33 0.63
C LEU A 165 -8.47 3.61 -0.19
N ASP A 166 -8.55 4.83 -0.73
CA ASP A 166 -9.60 5.26 -1.66
C ASP A 166 -9.00 5.44 -3.07
N LEU A 167 -9.63 4.83 -4.06
CA LEU A 167 -9.29 5.04 -5.47
C LEU A 167 -10.13 6.20 -6.00
N SER A 168 -9.51 7.35 -6.13
CA SER A 168 -10.17 8.57 -6.59
C SER A 168 -9.97 8.78 -8.08
N LEU A 169 -11.08 8.86 -8.80
CA LEU A 169 -11.12 9.21 -10.21
C LEU A 169 -11.48 10.68 -10.36
N VAL A 170 -10.59 11.46 -10.95
CA VAL A 170 -10.95 12.78 -11.45
C VAL A 170 -11.80 12.63 -12.72
N GLU A 171 -12.70 13.57 -12.97
CA GLU A 171 -13.68 13.46 -14.08
C GLU A 171 -12.98 13.29 -15.44
N VAL A 172 -11.83 13.91 -15.64
CA VAL A 172 -11.02 13.74 -16.85
C VAL A 172 -10.43 12.33 -16.97
N GLU A 173 -9.96 11.74 -15.86
CA GLU A 173 -9.47 10.37 -15.82
C GLU A 173 -10.61 9.37 -16.10
N LYS A 174 -11.81 9.64 -15.59
CA LYS A 174 -12.99 8.83 -15.84
C LYS A 174 -13.33 8.76 -17.35
N ILE A 175 -13.26 9.88 -18.05
CA ILE A 175 -13.45 9.92 -19.51
C ILE A 175 -12.38 9.06 -20.20
N GLY A 176 -11.11 9.17 -19.78
CA GLY A 176 -10.03 8.34 -20.31
C GLY A 176 -10.28 6.84 -20.09
N PHE A 177 -10.76 6.46 -18.92
CA PHE A 177 -11.15 5.09 -18.61
C PHE A 177 -12.31 4.59 -19.47
N ASP A 178 -13.32 5.41 -19.68
CA ASP A 178 -14.48 5.04 -20.49
C ASP A 178 -14.09 4.82 -21.96
N VAL A 179 -13.08 5.56 -22.45
CA VAL A 179 -12.50 5.35 -23.79
C VAL A 179 -11.66 4.06 -23.85
N LEU A 180 -10.96 3.70 -22.77
CA LEU A 180 -10.12 2.50 -22.70
C LEU A 180 -10.94 1.22 -22.44
N LYS A 181 -12.15 1.33 -21.92
CA LYS A 181 -13.04 0.17 -21.82
C LYS A 181 -13.30 -0.38 -23.20
N PRO A 182 -13.04 -1.68 -23.45
CA PRO A 182 -13.33 -2.25 -24.75
C PRO A 182 -14.82 -2.03 -25.09
N THR A 183 -15.06 -1.41 -26.22
CA THR A 183 -16.39 -1.17 -26.79
C THR A 183 -16.99 -2.48 -27.34
N ASN A 184 -16.59 -3.61 -26.79
CA ASN A 184 -17.30 -4.85 -27.08
C ASN A 184 -18.67 -4.79 -26.42
N VAL A 185 -19.65 -4.57 -27.26
CA VAL A 185 -21.09 -4.50 -27.00
C VAL A 185 -21.64 -5.86 -26.50
N ASP A 186 -20.79 -6.77 -26.06
CA ASP A 186 -21.16 -7.97 -25.36
C ASP A 186 -21.25 -7.71 -23.88
N LYS A 187 -22.43 -7.26 -23.46
CA LYS A 187 -22.95 -7.27 -22.09
C LYS A 187 -22.03 -6.65 -21.06
N LEU A 188 -22.14 -5.33 -20.88
CA LEU A 188 -22.07 -4.80 -19.51
C LEU A 188 -22.99 -5.68 -18.66
N PRO A 189 -22.48 -6.36 -17.60
CA PRO A 189 -23.37 -6.98 -16.65
C PRO A 189 -24.37 -5.89 -16.25
N SER A 190 -25.66 -6.17 -16.34
CA SER A 190 -26.66 -5.22 -15.85
C SER A 190 -26.25 -4.85 -14.42
N ASP A 191 -26.57 -3.66 -13.95
CA ASP A 191 -26.29 -3.25 -12.58
C ASP A 191 -26.72 -4.33 -11.56
N ILE A 192 -27.75 -5.11 -11.93
CA ILE A 192 -28.28 -6.26 -11.18
C ILE A 192 -27.28 -7.42 -11.18
N GLU A 193 -26.66 -7.78 -12.30
CA GLU A 193 -25.66 -8.86 -12.37
C GLU A 193 -24.36 -8.48 -11.66
N GLY A 194 -23.97 -7.20 -11.72
CA GLY A 194 -22.86 -6.64 -10.96
C GLY A 194 -23.12 -6.70 -9.46
N MET A 195 -24.33 -6.38 -9.03
CA MET A 195 -24.76 -6.46 -7.64
C MET A 195 -24.85 -7.92 -7.17
N GLU A 196 -25.38 -8.82 -8.00
CA GLU A 196 -25.42 -10.26 -7.69
C GLU A 196 -24.01 -10.84 -7.51
N THR A 197 -23.07 -10.48 -8.38
CA THR A 197 -21.67 -10.91 -8.30
C THR A 197 -21.01 -10.38 -7.02
N SER A 198 -21.26 -9.12 -6.69
CA SER A 198 -20.74 -8.51 -5.46
C SER A 198 -21.31 -9.16 -4.19
N MET A 199 -22.61 -9.49 -4.21
CA MET A 199 -23.26 -10.21 -3.11
C MET A 199 -22.74 -11.63 -2.96
N LYS A 200 -22.51 -12.35 -4.05
CA LYS A 200 -21.90 -13.71 -4.03
C LYS A 200 -20.49 -13.66 -3.46
N ARG A 201 -19.72 -12.63 -3.81
CA ARG A 201 -18.38 -12.43 -3.27
C ARG A 201 -18.40 -12.13 -1.76
N LEU A 202 -19.33 -11.27 -1.32
CA LEU A 202 -19.52 -10.98 0.10
C LEU A 202 -19.91 -12.26 0.87
N LEU A 203 -20.82 -13.06 0.34
CA LEU A 203 -21.22 -14.32 0.94
C LEU A 203 -20.03 -15.27 1.10
N ALA A 204 -19.20 -15.44 0.06
CA ALA A 204 -18.01 -16.25 0.11
C ALA A 204 -17.03 -15.79 1.20
N LEU A 205 -16.80 -14.47 1.33
CA LEU A 205 -15.95 -13.92 2.40
C LEU A 205 -16.52 -14.21 3.81
N ILE A 206 -17.85 -14.12 3.96
CA ILE A 206 -18.52 -14.45 5.22
C ILE A 206 -18.35 -15.96 5.53
N GLU A 207 -18.49 -16.83 4.54
CA GLU A 207 -18.28 -18.27 4.69
C GLU A 207 -16.85 -18.60 5.09
N ASP A 208 -15.85 -17.91 4.53
CA ASP A 208 -14.44 -18.06 4.92
C ASP A 208 -14.20 -17.66 6.38
N VAL A 209 -14.83 -16.57 6.83
CA VAL A 209 -14.77 -16.15 8.25
C VAL A 209 -15.43 -17.18 9.15
N TYR A 210 -16.61 -17.67 8.80
CA TYR A 210 -17.26 -18.73 9.57
C TYR A 210 -16.41 -19.99 9.68
N LYS A 211 -15.83 -20.44 8.57
CA LYS A 211 -14.94 -21.59 8.54
C LYS A 211 -13.72 -21.39 9.44
N TYR A 212 -13.11 -20.20 9.41
CA TYR A 212 -12.00 -19.87 10.28
C TYR A 212 -12.40 -19.96 11.76
N VAL A 213 -13.55 -19.36 12.12
CA VAL A 213 -14.07 -19.41 13.51
C VAL A 213 -14.33 -20.85 13.95
N ASP A 214 -14.97 -21.65 13.12
CA ASP A 214 -15.23 -23.06 13.40
C ASP A 214 -13.93 -23.86 13.59
N ASP A 215 -12.93 -23.63 12.72
CA ASP A 215 -11.62 -24.28 12.80
C ASP A 215 -10.85 -23.89 14.08
N VAL A 216 -11.00 -22.64 14.56
CA VAL A 216 -10.44 -22.18 15.83
C VAL A 216 -11.19 -22.81 17.02
N VAL A 217 -12.52 -22.82 17.00
CA VAL A 217 -13.36 -23.40 18.08
C VAL A 217 -13.12 -24.90 18.21
N GLU A 218 -12.97 -25.61 17.09
CA GLU A 218 -12.68 -27.04 17.09
C GLU A 218 -11.18 -27.36 17.35
N GLY A 219 -10.35 -26.36 17.55
CA GLY A 219 -8.92 -26.51 17.85
C GLY A 219 -8.06 -26.98 16.68
N ARG A 220 -8.55 -26.87 15.44
CA ARG A 220 -7.79 -27.22 14.23
C ARG A 220 -6.74 -26.19 13.87
N ILE A 221 -7.01 -24.92 14.21
CA ILE A 221 -6.13 -23.77 13.95
C ILE A 221 -5.93 -23.01 15.26
N ALA A 222 -4.70 -22.52 15.49
CA ALA A 222 -4.42 -21.66 16.63
C ALA A 222 -5.11 -20.30 16.47
N PRO A 223 -5.74 -19.74 17.52
CA PRO A 223 -6.41 -18.45 17.44
C PRO A 223 -5.43 -17.32 17.17
N ASP A 224 -5.74 -16.46 16.21
CA ASP A 224 -5.03 -15.22 15.97
C ASP A 224 -5.74 -14.06 16.68
N ASN A 225 -5.05 -13.49 17.68
CA ASN A 225 -5.59 -12.38 18.48
C ASN A 225 -5.82 -11.10 17.66
N SER A 226 -5.15 -10.92 16.52
CA SER A 226 -5.36 -9.78 15.65
C SER A 226 -6.70 -9.88 14.95
N ILE A 227 -7.03 -11.06 14.43
CA ILE A 227 -8.33 -11.35 13.77
C ILE A 227 -9.48 -11.26 14.79
N GLY A 228 -9.31 -11.82 15.98
CA GLY A 228 -10.33 -11.78 17.02
C GLY A 228 -10.66 -10.38 17.58
N ARG A 229 -9.86 -9.35 17.26
CA ARG A 229 -10.15 -7.95 17.59
C ARG A 229 -10.95 -7.24 16.51
N PHE A 230 -10.98 -7.77 15.29
CA PHE A 230 -11.72 -7.21 14.17
C PHE A 230 -13.11 -7.85 13.98
N LEU A 231 -13.32 -9.05 14.53
CA LEU A 231 -14.61 -9.73 14.60
C LEU A 231 -15.40 -9.31 15.84
#